data_11a758582e82cf6e1ffadd58dc4351a5
#
_entry.id   11a758582e82cf6e1ffadd58dc4351a5
#
_cell.length_a   1.000
_cell.length_b   1.000
_cell.length_c   1.000
_cell.angle_alpha   90.00
_cell.angle_beta   90.00
_cell.angle_gamma   90.00
#
_symmetry.space_group_name_H-M   'P 1'
#
loop_
_entity.id
_entity.type
_entity.pdbx_description
1 polymer ?
#
loop_
_entity_poly.entity_id
_entity_poly.type
_entity_poly.pdbx_seq_one_letter_code
_entity_poly.pdbx_strand_id
1 'polypeptide(L)'
;MPSYDPDNIFAKILRGEFPAYKVYEDDRTLAFLDIMPQAPGHTLVVPKTAARNVLDVEPDDLAYLIKVTQKIAKAAMTVFAADGLNVFQFNEPAAGQSVFHLHFHVIPRKQGIALRPPASFKEDPAVLADQAAKLAAALKG
;
A
#
# COMPACT_ATOMS: atom_id res chain seq x y z
N MET A 1 14.52 12.36 14.74
CA MET A 1 13.33 12.09 13.90
C MET A 1 12.09 12.53 14.67
N PRO A 2 11.12 13.19 14.03
CA PRO A 2 9.90 13.58 14.71
C PRO A 2 9.15 12.38 15.28
N SER A 3 8.37 12.59 16.34
CA SER A 3 7.50 11.57 16.89
C SER A 3 6.36 11.27 15.91
N TYR A 4 5.73 10.11 16.10
CA TYR A 4 4.60 9.70 15.26
C TYR A 4 3.43 10.67 15.42
N ASP A 5 2.88 11.15 14.29
CA ASP A 5 1.71 12.01 14.27
C ASP A 5 0.46 11.16 14.02
N PRO A 6 -0.45 11.04 14.99
CA PRO A 6 -1.66 10.22 14.82
C PRO A 6 -2.69 10.85 13.88
N ASP A 7 -2.47 12.07 13.41
CA ASP A 7 -3.37 12.75 12.47
C ASP A 7 -3.00 12.52 11.00
N ASN A 8 -2.06 11.63 10.71
CA ASN A 8 -1.76 11.28 9.32
C ASN A 8 -2.94 10.52 8.70
N ILE A 9 -3.05 10.60 7.38
CA ILE A 9 -4.21 10.07 6.66
C ILE A 9 -4.35 8.54 6.81
N PHE A 10 -3.25 7.80 6.90
CA PHE A 10 -3.32 6.33 7.03
C PHE A 10 -3.81 5.93 8.43
N ALA A 11 -3.39 6.66 9.48
CA ALA A 11 -3.93 6.44 10.82
C ALA A 11 -5.44 6.70 10.84
N LYS A 12 -5.90 7.74 10.14
CA LYS A 12 -7.34 8.04 10.02
C LYS A 12 -8.10 6.95 9.28
N ILE A 13 -7.51 6.37 8.23
CA ILE A 13 -8.09 5.21 7.53
C ILE A 13 -8.20 4.02 8.49
N LEU A 14 -7.16 3.75 9.26
CA LEU A 14 -7.16 2.65 10.23
C LEU A 14 -8.23 2.81 11.30
N ARG A 15 -8.56 4.05 11.69
CA ARG A 15 -9.62 4.35 12.66
C ARG A 15 -11.02 4.40 12.03
N GLY A 16 -11.13 4.25 10.72
CA GLY A 16 -12.41 4.34 10.02
C GLY A 16 -12.91 5.76 9.78
N GLU A 17 -12.07 6.78 9.97
CA GLU A 17 -12.43 8.19 9.74
C GLU A 17 -12.42 8.58 8.26
N PHE A 18 -11.68 7.84 7.43
CA PHE A 18 -11.66 8.01 5.98
C PHE A 18 -11.87 6.66 5.29
N PRO A 19 -12.61 6.63 4.17
CA PRO A 19 -12.79 5.40 3.42
C PRO A 19 -11.52 5.00 2.68
N ALA A 20 -11.39 3.69 2.39
CA ALA A 20 -10.32 3.15 1.58
C ALA A 20 -10.83 1.96 0.79
N TYR A 21 -10.21 1.69 -0.36
CA TYR A 21 -10.52 0.52 -1.19
C TYR A 21 -9.68 -0.65 -0.68
N LYS A 22 -10.19 -1.31 0.37
CA LYS A 22 -9.48 -2.38 1.07
C LYS A 22 -9.38 -3.63 0.21
N VAL A 23 -8.21 -4.25 0.20
CA VAL A 23 -7.96 -5.52 -0.50
C VAL A 23 -7.65 -6.66 0.48
N TYR A 24 -7.13 -6.35 1.65
CA TYR A 24 -6.78 -7.32 2.68
C TYR A 24 -6.74 -6.66 4.05
N GLU A 25 -7.20 -7.37 5.05
CA GLU A 25 -7.12 -6.90 6.43
C GLU A 25 -7.03 -8.09 7.39
N ASP A 26 -6.14 -7.97 8.38
CA ASP A 26 -6.06 -8.90 9.51
C ASP A 26 -5.85 -8.09 10.80
N ASP A 27 -5.54 -8.77 11.91
CA ASP A 27 -5.39 -8.10 13.22
C ASP A 27 -4.22 -7.12 13.26
N ARG A 28 -3.25 -7.25 12.36
CA ARG A 28 -1.98 -6.51 12.42
C ARG A 28 -1.72 -5.62 11.21
N THR A 29 -2.44 -5.84 10.11
CA THR A 29 -2.16 -5.15 8.84
C THR A 29 -3.43 -4.78 8.11
N LEU A 30 -3.31 -3.77 7.25
CA LEU A 30 -4.32 -3.37 6.28
C LEU A 30 -3.63 -3.11 4.94
N ALA A 31 -4.24 -3.57 3.86
CA ALA A 31 -3.80 -3.23 2.50
C ALA A 31 -4.96 -2.62 1.74
N PHE A 32 -4.69 -1.54 1.02
CA PHE A 32 -5.70 -0.81 0.25
C PHE A 32 -5.07 -0.16 -0.98
N LEU A 33 -5.89 0.14 -1.97
CA LEU A 33 -5.40 0.73 -3.22
C LEU A 33 -5.03 2.20 -3.01
N ASP A 34 -3.97 2.63 -3.69
CA ASP A 34 -3.64 4.04 -3.81
C ASP A 34 -4.65 4.68 -4.79
N ILE A 35 -5.34 5.73 -4.36
CA ILE A 35 -6.32 6.44 -5.20
C ILE A 35 -5.67 7.29 -6.28
N MET A 36 -4.38 7.55 -6.16
CA MET A 36 -3.55 8.21 -7.17
C MET A 36 -2.45 7.26 -7.63
N PRO A 37 -2.81 6.16 -8.31
CA PRO A 37 -1.88 5.07 -8.60
C PRO A 37 -0.82 5.47 -9.62
N GLN A 38 0.41 5.01 -9.39
CA GLN A 38 1.49 5.15 -10.37
C GLN A 38 1.37 4.13 -11.51
N ALA A 39 0.60 3.07 -11.28
CA ALA A 39 0.19 2.08 -12.27
C ALA A 39 -1.08 1.40 -11.77
N PRO A 40 -1.87 0.77 -12.66
CA PRO A 40 -3.05 0.01 -12.22
C PRO A 40 -2.68 -1.04 -11.18
N GLY A 41 -3.43 -1.10 -10.09
CA GLY A 41 -3.19 -2.05 -9.02
C GLY A 41 -2.19 -1.61 -7.95
N HIS A 42 -1.73 -0.37 -7.99
CA HIS A 42 -0.85 0.19 -6.97
C HIS A 42 -1.50 0.05 -5.60
N THR A 43 -0.92 -0.79 -4.75
CA THR A 43 -1.46 -1.12 -3.43
C THR A 43 -0.51 -0.64 -2.34
N LEU A 44 -1.08 -0.18 -1.24
CA LEU A 44 -0.36 0.24 -0.05
C LEU A 44 -0.60 -0.78 1.05
N VAL A 45 0.47 -1.20 1.73
CA VAL A 45 0.40 -2.18 2.82
C VAL A 45 0.91 -1.52 4.08
N VAL A 46 0.06 -1.41 5.10
CA VAL A 46 0.36 -0.68 6.33
C VAL A 46 0.21 -1.57 7.54
N PRO A 47 1.07 -1.42 8.58
CA PRO A 47 0.84 -2.06 9.87
C PRO A 47 -0.22 -1.27 10.63
N LYS A 48 -0.95 -1.95 11.52
CA LYS A 48 -1.91 -1.28 12.42
C LYS A 48 -1.22 -0.60 13.58
N THR A 49 0.02 -0.99 13.88
CA THR A 49 0.83 -0.32 14.90
C THR A 49 1.24 1.08 14.45
N ALA A 50 1.38 1.99 15.41
CA ALA A 50 1.80 3.36 15.14
C ALA A 50 3.31 3.41 14.94
N ALA A 51 3.74 3.40 13.68
CA ALA A 51 5.14 3.53 13.30
C ALA A 51 5.25 4.54 12.16
N ARG A 52 6.21 5.45 12.27
CA ARG A 52 6.43 6.49 11.26
C ARG A 52 7.03 5.90 9.99
N ASN A 53 8.03 5.04 10.15
CA ASN A 53 8.69 4.36 9.04
C ASN A 53 9.52 3.18 9.55
N VAL A 54 10.44 2.67 8.75
CA VAL A 54 11.29 1.52 9.11
C VAL A 54 12.18 1.81 10.33
N LEU A 55 12.51 3.07 10.58
CA LEU A 55 13.47 3.44 11.61
C LEU A 55 12.91 3.32 13.04
N ASP A 56 11.59 3.37 13.21
CA ASP A 56 10.97 3.31 14.55
C ASP A 56 10.00 2.14 14.76
N VAL A 57 9.78 1.31 13.73
CA VAL A 57 8.90 0.14 13.86
C VAL A 57 9.60 -0.97 14.65
N GLU A 58 8.82 -1.73 15.43
CA GLU A 58 9.34 -2.92 16.08
C GLU A 58 9.70 -3.99 15.03
N PRO A 59 10.85 -4.68 15.18
CA PRO A 59 11.29 -5.69 14.19
C PRO A 59 10.26 -6.78 13.90
N ASP A 60 9.53 -7.25 14.90
CA ASP A 60 8.48 -8.27 14.71
C ASP A 60 7.34 -7.75 13.85
N ASP A 61 6.95 -6.50 14.04
CA ASP A 61 5.88 -5.88 13.23
C ASP A 61 6.35 -5.69 11.79
N LEU A 62 7.61 -5.32 11.60
CA LEU A 62 8.19 -5.19 10.27
C LEU A 62 8.26 -6.55 9.57
N ALA A 63 8.67 -7.59 10.27
CA ALA A 63 8.73 -8.95 9.71
C ALA A 63 7.35 -9.44 9.27
N TYR A 64 6.32 -9.18 10.07
CA TYR A 64 4.96 -9.52 9.71
C TYR A 64 4.47 -8.73 8.50
N LEU A 65 4.75 -7.43 8.48
CA LEU A 65 4.34 -6.54 7.40
C LEU A 65 4.94 -6.97 6.05
N ILE A 66 6.21 -7.35 6.01
CA ILE A 66 6.84 -7.77 4.76
C ILE A 66 6.27 -9.10 4.26
N LYS A 67 5.87 -10.01 5.15
CA LYS A 67 5.19 -11.25 4.76
C LYS A 67 3.84 -10.96 4.10
N VAL A 68 3.07 -10.03 4.65
CA VAL A 68 1.80 -9.61 4.04
C VAL A 68 2.07 -8.92 2.70
N THR A 69 3.08 -8.07 2.62
CA THR A 69 3.48 -7.41 1.37
C THR A 69 3.79 -8.43 0.28
N GLN A 70 4.49 -9.52 0.60
CA GLN A 70 4.75 -10.61 -0.34
C GLN A 70 3.45 -11.26 -0.81
N LYS A 71 2.52 -11.51 0.11
CA LYS A 71 1.22 -12.10 -0.22
C LYS A 71 0.45 -11.21 -1.21
N ILE A 72 0.41 -9.89 -0.95
CA ILE A 72 -0.22 -8.92 -1.84
C ILE A 72 0.48 -8.92 -3.21
N ALA A 73 1.81 -8.92 -3.22
CA ALA A 73 2.60 -8.91 -4.45
C ALA A 73 2.27 -10.11 -5.35
N LYS A 74 2.19 -11.30 -4.77
CA LYS A 74 1.85 -12.52 -5.53
C LYS A 74 0.45 -12.42 -6.13
N ALA A 75 -0.52 -11.94 -5.37
CA ALA A 75 -1.88 -11.76 -5.87
C ALA A 75 -1.93 -10.71 -6.99
N ALA A 76 -1.20 -9.61 -6.84
CA ALA A 76 -1.15 -8.54 -7.84
C ALA A 76 -0.56 -9.02 -9.17
N MET A 77 0.48 -9.84 -9.14
CA MET A 77 1.05 -10.41 -10.36
C MET A 77 0.00 -11.16 -11.17
N THR A 78 -0.81 -11.96 -10.51
CA THR A 78 -1.87 -12.75 -11.17
C THR A 78 -3.04 -11.88 -11.62
N VAL A 79 -3.58 -11.05 -10.72
CA VAL A 79 -4.78 -10.25 -11.00
C VAL A 79 -4.57 -9.29 -12.14
N PHE A 80 -3.40 -8.65 -12.20
CA PHE A 80 -3.10 -7.64 -13.23
C PHE A 80 -2.32 -8.21 -14.41
N ALA A 81 -2.08 -9.53 -14.46
CA ALA A 81 -1.26 -10.17 -15.49
C ALA A 81 0.06 -9.40 -15.69
N ALA A 82 0.71 -9.07 -14.59
CA ALA A 82 1.89 -8.22 -14.61
C ALA A 82 3.13 -8.96 -15.10
N ASP A 83 4.03 -8.22 -15.75
CA ASP A 83 5.32 -8.76 -16.18
C ASP A 83 6.38 -8.71 -15.08
N GLY A 84 6.15 -7.87 -14.08
CA GLY A 84 6.98 -7.70 -12.90
C GLY A 84 6.28 -6.79 -11.91
N LEU A 85 6.94 -6.47 -10.80
CA LEU A 85 6.42 -5.48 -9.88
C LEU A 85 7.53 -4.80 -9.10
N ASN A 86 7.24 -3.59 -8.65
CA ASN A 86 8.12 -2.88 -7.73
C ASN A 86 7.53 -2.92 -6.33
N VAL A 87 8.41 -3.05 -5.35
CA VAL A 87 8.09 -2.85 -3.94
C VAL A 87 8.93 -1.66 -3.47
N PHE A 88 8.27 -0.59 -3.03
CA PHE A 88 8.94 0.61 -2.55
C PHE A 88 8.62 0.85 -1.08
N GLN A 89 9.57 1.45 -0.37
CA GLN A 89 9.38 1.94 0.99
C GLN A 89 10.32 3.14 1.19
N PHE A 90 9.81 4.24 1.75
CA PHE A 90 10.55 5.48 1.89
C PHE A 90 10.57 5.93 3.34
N ASN A 91 11.72 6.46 3.79
CA ASN A 91 11.93 6.89 5.16
C ASN A 91 12.36 8.36 5.19
N GLU A 92 11.53 9.22 5.74
CA GLU A 92 11.68 10.65 5.89
C GLU A 92 11.53 11.46 4.59
N PRO A 93 11.21 12.74 4.68
CA PRO A 93 10.95 13.58 3.50
C PRO A 93 12.10 13.62 2.49
N ALA A 94 13.35 13.63 2.99
CA ALA A 94 14.53 13.66 2.12
C ALA A 94 14.63 12.44 1.21
N ALA A 95 14.01 11.33 1.60
CA ALA A 95 14.00 10.08 0.83
C ALA A 95 12.66 9.81 0.14
N GLY A 96 11.75 10.79 0.12
CA GLY A 96 10.50 10.70 -0.62
C GLY A 96 9.27 10.27 0.18
N GLN A 97 9.37 10.14 1.51
CA GLN A 97 8.21 9.83 2.33
C GLN A 97 7.28 11.03 2.39
N SER A 98 6.00 10.85 2.05
CA SER A 98 4.99 11.90 2.07
C SER A 98 3.87 11.67 3.08
N VAL A 99 3.58 10.41 3.43
CA VAL A 99 2.66 10.07 4.52
C VAL A 99 3.46 9.40 5.62
N PHE A 100 3.32 9.90 6.85
CA PHE A 100 4.19 9.53 7.97
C PHE A 100 3.58 8.44 8.85
N HIS A 101 3.12 7.40 8.18
CA HIS A 101 2.77 6.10 8.72
C HIS A 101 3.44 5.06 7.81
N LEU A 102 4.21 4.15 8.39
CA LEU A 102 4.94 3.12 7.63
C LEU A 102 4.05 2.45 6.61
N HIS A 103 4.52 2.37 5.37
CA HIS A 103 3.81 1.65 4.33
C HIS A 103 4.77 1.15 3.26
N PHE A 104 4.44 0.00 2.70
CA PHE A 104 5.09 -0.54 1.51
C PHE A 104 4.19 -0.30 0.31
N HIS A 105 4.78 0.11 -0.80
CA HIS A 105 4.09 0.21 -2.08
C HIS A 105 4.28 -1.10 -2.84
N VAL A 106 3.22 -1.65 -3.40
CA VAL A 106 3.26 -2.78 -4.33
C VAL A 106 2.69 -2.27 -5.65
N ILE A 107 3.52 -2.23 -6.69
CA ILE A 107 3.16 -1.62 -7.97
C ILE A 107 3.39 -2.63 -9.09
N PRO A 108 2.31 -3.21 -9.66
CA PRO A 108 2.45 -4.09 -10.83
C PRO A 108 3.00 -3.34 -12.04
N ARG A 109 3.88 -4.00 -12.79
CA ARG A 109 4.53 -3.38 -13.95
C ARG A 109 4.24 -4.17 -15.22
N LYS A 110 4.09 -3.45 -16.31
CA LYS A 110 4.00 -4.00 -17.66
C LYS A 110 5.24 -3.63 -18.44
N GLN A 111 5.73 -4.57 -19.25
CA GLN A 111 6.90 -4.35 -20.10
C GLN A 111 6.68 -3.12 -21.00
N GLY A 112 7.63 -2.21 -20.99
CA GLY A 112 7.61 -1.01 -21.84
C GLY A 112 6.70 0.13 -21.36
N ILE A 113 5.99 -0.03 -20.24
CA ILE A 113 5.13 1.03 -19.69
C ILE A 113 5.79 1.65 -18.45
N ALA A 114 6.07 2.95 -18.54
CA ALA A 114 6.67 3.69 -17.44
C ALA A 114 5.65 3.94 -16.33
N LEU A 115 6.14 4.08 -15.08
CA LEU A 115 5.31 4.53 -13.97
C LEU A 115 4.88 5.97 -14.18
N ARG A 116 3.64 6.29 -13.79
CA ARG A 116 3.21 7.68 -13.66
C ARG A 116 3.97 8.34 -12.51
N PRO A 117 4.21 9.66 -12.55
CA PRO A 117 4.75 10.35 -11.39
C PRO A 117 3.83 10.19 -10.17
N PRO A 118 4.37 10.20 -8.94
CA PRO A 118 3.54 10.12 -7.75
C PRO A 118 2.50 11.24 -7.69
N ALA A 119 1.29 10.90 -7.22
CA ALA A 119 0.19 11.84 -6.99
C ALA A 119 -0.18 12.69 -8.21
N SER A 120 0.00 12.17 -9.43
CA SER A 120 -0.22 12.90 -10.67
C SER A 120 -1.53 12.54 -11.38
N PHE A 121 -2.18 11.45 -10.97
CA PHE A 121 -3.38 10.93 -11.62
C PHE A 121 -4.31 10.36 -10.57
N LYS A 122 -5.58 10.80 -10.58
CA LYS A 122 -6.60 10.27 -9.69
C LYS A 122 -7.47 9.27 -10.46
N GLU A 123 -7.48 8.02 -9.99
CA GLU A 123 -8.22 6.95 -10.65
C GLU A 123 -9.73 7.08 -10.41
N ASP A 124 -10.52 6.59 -11.37
CA ASP A 124 -11.98 6.51 -11.27
C ASP A 124 -12.38 5.58 -10.10
N PRO A 125 -13.28 6.02 -9.20
CA PRO A 125 -13.74 5.17 -8.10
C PRO A 125 -14.29 3.81 -8.53
N ALA A 126 -14.97 3.73 -9.68
CA ALA A 126 -15.50 2.47 -10.19
C ALA A 126 -14.37 1.50 -10.58
N VAL A 127 -13.28 2.01 -11.15
CA VAL A 127 -12.10 1.21 -11.50
C VAL A 127 -11.43 0.71 -10.22
N LEU A 128 -11.27 1.58 -9.23
CA LEU A 128 -10.66 1.20 -7.94
C LEU A 128 -11.51 0.13 -7.24
N ALA A 129 -12.82 0.27 -7.20
CA ALA A 129 -13.70 -0.71 -6.58
C ALA A 129 -13.59 -2.08 -7.26
N ASP A 130 -13.54 -2.12 -8.58
CA ASP A 130 -13.39 -3.37 -9.35
C ASP A 130 -12.03 -4.03 -9.08
N GLN A 131 -10.95 -3.25 -9.11
CA GLN A 131 -9.61 -3.75 -8.83
C GLN A 131 -9.50 -4.28 -7.40
N ALA A 132 -10.05 -3.56 -6.43
CA ALA A 132 -10.04 -3.98 -5.02
C ALA A 132 -10.79 -5.30 -4.85
N ALA A 133 -11.95 -5.46 -5.48
CA ALA A 133 -12.73 -6.70 -5.41
C ALA A 133 -11.96 -7.89 -5.99
N LYS A 134 -11.28 -7.71 -7.12
CA LYS A 134 -10.48 -8.76 -7.76
C LYS A 134 -9.30 -9.17 -6.90
N LEU A 135 -8.59 -8.20 -6.32
CA LEU A 135 -7.47 -8.49 -5.41
C LEU A 135 -7.95 -9.20 -4.14
N ALA A 136 -9.03 -8.71 -3.53
CA ALA A 136 -9.59 -9.31 -2.33
C ALA A 136 -10.00 -10.77 -2.58
N ALA A 137 -10.63 -11.05 -3.72
CA ALA A 137 -11.02 -12.42 -4.10
C ALA A 137 -9.80 -13.33 -4.26
N ALA A 138 -8.74 -12.84 -4.90
CA ALA A 138 -7.50 -13.60 -5.09
C ALA A 138 -6.81 -13.91 -3.76
N LEU A 139 -6.94 -13.01 -2.77
CA LEU A 139 -6.31 -13.17 -1.46
C LEU A 139 -7.07 -14.10 -0.52
N LYS A 140 -8.33 -14.40 -0.80
CA LYS A 140 -9.14 -15.35 -0.03
C LYS A 140 -8.85 -16.82 -0.38
N GLY A 141 -8.34 -17.05 -1.55
CA GLY A 141 -7.97 -18.39 -2.01
C GLY A 141 -6.61 -18.79 -1.48
#